data_cc5c294770e043eeffcf056882a15e4d
#
_entry.id   cc5c294770e043eeffcf056882a15e4d
#
_cell.length_a   1.000
_cell.length_b   1.000
_cell.length_c   1.000
_cell.angle_alpha   90.00
_cell.angle_beta   90.00
_cell.angle_gamma   90.00
#
_symmetry.space_group_name_H-M   'P 1'
#
loop_
_entity.id
_entity.type
_entity.pdbx_description
1 polymer ?
#
loop_
_entity_poly.entity_id
_entity_poly.type
_entity_poly.pdbx_seq_one_letter_code
_entity_poly.pdbx_strand_id
1 'polypeptide(L)'
;MRVLSTAAPGAGLFLPTVPLAWALRAAGHEVLVMNTGGTSRSVAAGGFWTVDAAPDTDVHADFLAASQAVLAAPDGQRPRRSGMGMFGEAMADGLLRAAEAFRPDLVVSTLEQGAGELVATRLGIPYVEQSVRLAWAGPDEQAVTYRRAVAEYLLPTRERLGIGEPWREPAAVLDIRPAGLGGRDTGTEWPLRYVPYNEGRVLPDWVLAAPGRPRVCVTMGSVLGNLPAGSELKQLYVAVVREILVELAGLGVEVVVAMGESDLEGIGELPEAVRVVGWMPLGALLPTCSAVVHHAGAGTSMTSLALGVPQVVLPQTADQPANARVLAARGVAALVPPDRISAAEVRENLARVLDEPAFRTAAHEVREEIRAMPSPAEVVDRLASLVA
;
A
#
# COMPACT_ATOMS: atom_id res chain seq x y z
N MET A 1 14.70 -10.72 -20.55
CA MET A 1 14.20 -11.71 -19.56
C MET A 1 12.68 -11.70 -19.48
N ARG A 2 12.09 -12.78 -18.99
CA ARG A 2 10.69 -12.90 -18.63
C ARG A 2 10.53 -12.71 -17.13
N VAL A 3 9.68 -11.82 -16.71
CA VAL A 3 9.48 -11.49 -15.28
C VAL A 3 8.04 -11.81 -14.89
N LEU A 4 7.86 -12.64 -13.89
CA LEU A 4 6.58 -12.82 -13.21
C LEU A 4 6.54 -11.86 -12.02
N SER A 5 5.61 -10.91 -12.04
CA SER A 5 5.37 -9.99 -10.93
C SER A 5 4.06 -10.35 -10.24
N THR A 6 4.05 -10.42 -8.91
CA THR A 6 2.85 -10.72 -8.13
C THR A 6 2.84 -10.00 -6.79
N ALA A 7 1.67 -9.71 -6.27
CA ALA A 7 1.46 -9.09 -4.97
C ALA A 7 0.22 -9.69 -4.29
N ALA A 8 0.10 -9.54 -2.99
CA ALA A 8 -1.16 -9.82 -2.32
C ALA A 8 -2.27 -8.89 -2.85
N PRO A 9 -3.52 -9.36 -2.96
CA PRO A 9 -4.62 -8.54 -3.45
C PRO A 9 -4.90 -7.36 -2.51
N GLY A 10 -5.18 -6.23 -3.12
CA GLY A 10 -5.45 -4.97 -2.44
C GLY A 10 -4.63 -3.80 -3.00
N ALA A 11 -5.27 -2.63 -3.09
CA ALA A 11 -4.67 -1.43 -3.71
C ALA A 11 -3.33 -1.04 -3.06
N GLY A 12 -3.26 -1.05 -1.72
CA GLY A 12 -2.04 -0.67 -0.97
C GLY A 12 -0.86 -1.63 -1.16
N LEU A 13 -1.11 -2.87 -1.61
CA LEU A 13 -0.09 -3.91 -1.80
C LEU A 13 0.33 -4.03 -3.27
N PHE A 14 -0.60 -3.80 -4.20
CA PHE A 14 -0.35 -3.93 -5.63
C PHE A 14 0.13 -2.63 -6.28
N LEU A 15 -0.56 -1.49 -6.06
CA LEU A 15 -0.28 -0.26 -6.79
C LEU A 15 1.19 0.22 -6.69
N PRO A 16 1.90 0.07 -5.55
CA PRO A 16 3.31 0.44 -5.46
C PRO A 16 4.24 -0.41 -6.35
N THR A 17 3.79 -1.58 -6.84
CA THR A 17 4.63 -2.46 -7.68
C THR A 17 4.58 -2.08 -9.16
N VAL A 18 3.57 -1.33 -9.57
CA VAL A 18 3.30 -0.97 -10.98
C VAL A 18 4.44 -0.18 -11.64
N PRO A 19 5.06 0.82 -11.02
CA PRO A 19 6.14 1.58 -11.66
C PRO A 19 7.35 0.73 -12.04
N LEU A 20 7.71 -0.26 -11.22
CA LEU A 20 8.79 -1.19 -11.56
C LEU A 20 8.39 -2.12 -12.72
N ALA A 21 7.17 -2.61 -12.71
CA ALA A 21 6.65 -3.45 -13.81
C ALA A 21 6.62 -2.68 -15.15
N TRP A 22 6.29 -1.39 -15.14
CA TRP A 22 6.40 -0.54 -16.33
C TRP A 22 7.85 -0.33 -16.78
N ALA A 23 8.76 -0.09 -15.83
CA ALA A 23 10.17 0.09 -16.14
C ALA A 23 10.77 -1.17 -16.81
N LEU A 24 10.45 -2.35 -16.29
CA LEU A 24 10.84 -3.63 -16.89
C LEU A 24 10.30 -3.77 -18.32
N ARG A 25 9.03 -3.46 -18.56
CA ARG A 25 8.46 -3.48 -19.92
C ARG A 25 9.11 -2.46 -20.85
N ALA A 26 9.34 -1.25 -20.37
CA ALA A 26 9.98 -0.18 -21.15
C ALA A 26 11.43 -0.53 -21.54
N ALA A 27 12.11 -1.33 -20.71
CA ALA A 27 13.44 -1.88 -21.01
C ALA A 27 13.42 -3.09 -21.96
N GLY A 28 12.24 -3.48 -22.48
CA GLY A 28 12.11 -4.58 -23.46
C GLY A 28 11.95 -5.98 -22.83
N HIS A 29 11.66 -6.07 -21.54
CA HIS A 29 11.40 -7.34 -20.88
C HIS A 29 9.93 -7.77 -21.05
N GLU A 30 9.69 -9.07 -21.12
CA GLU A 30 8.33 -9.63 -21.04
C GLU A 30 7.90 -9.67 -19.57
N VAL A 31 6.78 -9.03 -19.24
CA VAL A 31 6.28 -8.97 -17.86
C VAL A 31 4.85 -9.49 -17.79
N LEU A 32 4.66 -10.57 -17.05
CA LEU A 32 3.35 -11.06 -16.65
C LEU A 32 3.08 -10.60 -15.22
N VAL A 33 2.02 -9.81 -15.02
CA VAL A 33 1.62 -9.37 -13.68
C VAL A 33 0.41 -10.17 -13.24
N MET A 34 0.50 -10.90 -12.14
CA MET A 34 -0.58 -11.74 -11.64
C MET A 34 -1.10 -11.28 -10.29
N ASN A 35 -2.39 -11.31 -10.16
CA ASN A 35 -3.11 -11.04 -8.92
C ASN A 35 -4.44 -11.81 -8.93
N THR A 36 -5.39 -11.48 -8.07
CA THR A 36 -6.71 -12.13 -8.05
C THR A 36 -7.84 -11.16 -7.72
N GLY A 37 -9.06 -11.53 -8.09
CA GLY A 37 -10.29 -10.79 -7.81
C GLY A 37 -10.28 -9.36 -8.38
N GLY A 38 -10.74 -8.41 -7.58
CA GLY A 38 -10.79 -7.00 -7.96
C GLY A 38 -9.45 -6.42 -8.39
N THR A 39 -8.34 -6.87 -7.78
CA THR A 39 -7.00 -6.41 -8.09
C THR A 39 -6.55 -6.85 -9.49
N SER A 40 -6.99 -8.00 -10.00
CA SER A 40 -6.73 -8.40 -11.40
C SER A 40 -7.28 -7.38 -12.42
N ARG A 41 -8.42 -6.73 -12.12
CA ARG A 41 -8.94 -5.63 -12.95
C ARG A 41 -8.06 -4.40 -12.91
N SER A 42 -7.53 -4.04 -11.73
CA SER A 42 -6.56 -2.95 -11.58
C SER A 42 -5.25 -3.23 -12.34
N VAL A 43 -4.79 -4.49 -12.35
CA VAL A 43 -3.63 -4.92 -13.17
C VAL A 43 -3.90 -4.65 -14.66
N ALA A 44 -5.04 -5.08 -15.18
CA ALA A 44 -5.42 -4.87 -16.58
C ALA A 44 -5.58 -3.37 -16.91
N ALA A 45 -6.21 -2.60 -16.01
CA ALA A 45 -6.33 -1.15 -16.15
C ALA A 45 -4.98 -0.43 -16.15
N GLY A 46 -3.96 -0.97 -15.46
CA GLY A 46 -2.57 -0.52 -15.52
C GLY A 46 -1.84 -0.84 -16.83
N GLY A 47 -2.52 -1.51 -17.78
CA GLY A 47 -1.98 -1.85 -19.11
C GLY A 47 -1.13 -3.10 -19.14
N PHE A 48 -1.28 -4.00 -18.17
CA PHE A 48 -0.56 -5.28 -18.13
C PHE A 48 -1.39 -6.45 -18.62
N TRP A 49 -0.72 -7.45 -19.18
CA TRP A 49 -1.30 -8.77 -19.33
C TRP A 49 -1.40 -9.41 -17.94
N THR A 50 -2.52 -10.02 -17.67
CA THR A 50 -2.78 -10.69 -16.40
C THR A 50 -3.56 -11.96 -16.59
N VAL A 51 -3.33 -12.89 -15.67
CA VAL A 51 -4.19 -14.06 -15.45
C VAL A 51 -4.63 -14.01 -13.99
N ASP A 52 -5.91 -14.22 -13.73
CA ASP A 52 -6.40 -14.30 -12.36
C ASP A 52 -5.87 -15.59 -11.72
N ALA A 53 -5.18 -15.44 -10.59
CA ALA A 53 -4.54 -16.57 -9.91
C ALA A 53 -5.53 -17.47 -9.15
N ALA A 54 -6.72 -16.95 -8.80
CA ALA A 54 -7.76 -17.68 -8.07
C ALA A 54 -9.18 -17.22 -8.51
N PRO A 55 -9.56 -17.48 -9.79
CA PRO A 55 -10.76 -16.89 -10.38
C PRO A 55 -12.06 -17.37 -9.71
N ASP A 56 -12.05 -18.56 -9.11
CA ASP A 56 -13.22 -19.19 -8.51
C ASP A 56 -13.33 -18.91 -6.98
N THR A 57 -12.46 -18.05 -6.43
CA THR A 57 -12.37 -17.78 -5.00
C THR A 57 -12.55 -16.30 -4.73
N ASP A 58 -13.49 -15.93 -3.85
CA ASP A 58 -13.55 -14.58 -3.29
C ASP A 58 -12.57 -14.43 -2.11
N VAL A 59 -11.28 -14.33 -2.46
CA VAL A 59 -10.18 -14.25 -1.47
C VAL A 59 -10.33 -13.07 -0.50
N HIS A 60 -11.06 -12.04 -0.89
CA HIS A 60 -11.28 -10.88 -0.04
C HIS A 60 -12.36 -11.14 1.01
N ALA A 61 -13.48 -11.76 0.62
CA ALA A 61 -14.52 -12.19 1.53
C ALA A 61 -13.98 -13.22 2.52
N ASP A 62 -13.20 -14.20 2.06
CA ASP A 62 -12.57 -15.20 2.91
C ASP A 62 -11.59 -14.58 3.93
N PHE A 63 -10.79 -13.61 3.50
CA PHE A 63 -9.88 -12.87 4.40
C PHE A 63 -10.65 -12.08 5.46
N LEU A 64 -11.73 -11.40 5.08
CA LEU A 64 -12.57 -10.65 6.03
C LEU A 64 -13.24 -11.59 7.04
N ALA A 65 -13.80 -12.71 6.59
CA ALA A 65 -14.40 -13.71 7.46
C ALA A 65 -13.39 -14.30 8.46
N ALA A 66 -12.20 -14.65 7.99
CA ALA A 66 -11.11 -15.14 8.85
C ALA A 66 -10.65 -14.08 9.86
N SER A 67 -10.55 -12.83 9.45
CA SER A 67 -10.19 -11.71 10.33
C SER A 67 -11.22 -11.49 11.43
N GLN A 68 -12.51 -11.56 11.10
CA GLN A 68 -13.61 -11.47 12.07
C GLN A 68 -13.57 -12.64 13.05
N ALA A 69 -13.32 -13.87 12.58
CA ALA A 69 -13.21 -15.04 13.43
C ALA A 69 -12.04 -14.92 14.44
N VAL A 70 -10.91 -14.35 14.01
CA VAL A 70 -9.76 -14.09 14.90
C VAL A 70 -10.12 -13.04 15.95
N LEU A 71 -10.83 -11.97 15.59
CA LEU A 71 -11.24 -10.94 16.54
C LEU A 71 -12.28 -11.46 17.55
N ALA A 72 -13.17 -12.36 17.14
CA ALA A 72 -14.17 -12.97 17.99
C ALA A 72 -13.62 -14.10 18.91
N ALA A 73 -12.43 -14.62 18.63
CA ALA A 73 -11.84 -15.71 19.41
C ALA A 73 -11.38 -15.21 20.79
N PRO A 74 -11.58 -15.98 21.88
CA PRO A 74 -11.08 -15.66 23.20
C PRO A 74 -9.55 -15.50 23.20
N ASP A 75 -9.06 -14.68 24.14
CA ASP A 75 -7.61 -14.52 24.32
C ASP A 75 -6.94 -15.88 24.60
N GLY A 76 -5.86 -16.17 23.85
CA GLY A 76 -5.14 -17.45 23.90
C GLY A 76 -5.63 -18.52 22.91
N GLN A 77 -6.78 -18.35 22.26
CA GLN A 77 -7.29 -19.24 21.21
C GLN A 77 -7.18 -18.63 19.80
N ARG A 78 -6.62 -17.45 19.70
CA ARG A 78 -6.42 -16.78 18.39
C ARG A 78 -5.47 -17.62 17.54
N PRO A 79 -5.88 -18.02 16.33
CA PRO A 79 -5.00 -18.76 15.45
C PRO A 79 -3.73 -17.97 15.16
N ARG A 80 -2.58 -18.61 15.29
CA ARG A 80 -1.25 -18.04 14.96
C ARG A 80 -1.04 -17.86 13.45
N ARG A 81 -2.09 -17.91 12.65
CA ARG A 81 -1.99 -17.88 11.19
C ARG A 81 -1.88 -16.44 10.73
N SER A 82 -0.89 -16.17 9.87
CA SER A 82 -0.79 -14.90 9.14
C SER A 82 -1.99 -14.76 8.19
N GLY A 83 -2.90 -13.82 8.47
CA GLY A 83 -4.05 -13.58 7.60
C GLY A 83 -3.66 -13.37 6.13
N MET A 84 -2.49 -12.78 5.86
CA MET A 84 -1.98 -12.56 4.52
C MET A 84 -1.49 -13.85 3.82
N GLY A 85 -1.04 -14.86 4.56
CA GLY A 85 -0.70 -16.18 4.00
C GLY A 85 -1.87 -16.86 3.30
N MET A 86 -3.13 -16.53 3.66
CA MET A 86 -4.34 -17.01 2.97
C MET A 86 -4.36 -16.62 1.50
N PHE A 87 -3.91 -15.43 1.15
CA PHE A 87 -3.79 -15.01 -0.24
C PHE A 87 -2.77 -15.85 -1.00
N GLY A 88 -1.65 -16.17 -0.35
CA GLY A 88 -0.63 -17.06 -0.91
C GLY A 88 -1.17 -18.46 -1.18
N GLU A 89 -1.89 -19.04 -0.22
CA GLU A 89 -2.53 -20.35 -0.37
C GLU A 89 -3.51 -20.36 -1.54
N ALA A 90 -4.41 -19.37 -1.62
CA ALA A 90 -5.42 -19.28 -2.68
C ALA A 90 -4.81 -19.07 -4.07
N MET A 91 -3.71 -18.30 -4.17
CA MET A 91 -3.07 -17.94 -5.43
C MET A 91 -2.04 -18.96 -5.93
N ALA A 92 -1.53 -19.85 -5.07
CA ALA A 92 -0.37 -20.69 -5.36
C ALA A 92 -0.53 -21.55 -6.61
N ASP A 93 -1.65 -22.26 -6.74
CA ASP A 93 -1.89 -23.15 -7.89
C ASP A 93 -2.01 -22.38 -9.21
N GLY A 94 -2.72 -21.25 -9.21
CA GLY A 94 -2.86 -20.43 -10.41
C GLY A 94 -1.55 -19.78 -10.83
N LEU A 95 -0.78 -19.27 -9.86
CA LEU A 95 0.55 -18.72 -10.12
C LEU A 95 1.50 -19.77 -10.68
N LEU A 96 1.51 -20.98 -10.10
CA LEU A 96 2.38 -22.06 -10.57
C LEU A 96 2.03 -22.49 -11.99
N ARG A 97 0.75 -22.74 -12.29
CA ARG A 97 0.30 -23.09 -13.65
C ARG A 97 0.70 -22.03 -14.68
N ALA A 98 0.48 -20.76 -14.37
CA ALA A 98 0.84 -19.67 -15.27
C ALA A 98 2.37 -19.54 -15.43
N ALA A 99 3.13 -19.72 -14.36
CA ALA A 99 4.58 -19.67 -14.39
C ALA A 99 5.20 -20.82 -15.21
N GLU A 100 4.66 -22.04 -15.11
CA GLU A 100 5.08 -23.16 -15.94
C GLU A 100 4.86 -22.91 -17.44
N ALA A 101 3.76 -22.24 -17.80
CA ALA A 101 3.46 -21.86 -19.18
C ALA A 101 4.30 -20.66 -19.65
N PHE A 102 4.40 -19.61 -18.83
CA PHE A 102 5.13 -18.38 -19.13
C PHE A 102 6.64 -18.57 -19.10
N ARG A 103 7.15 -19.48 -18.24
CA ARG A 103 8.58 -19.78 -18.03
C ARG A 103 9.38 -18.52 -17.70
N PRO A 104 9.10 -17.88 -16.55
CA PRO A 104 9.84 -16.70 -16.12
C PRO A 104 11.29 -17.03 -15.80
N ASP A 105 12.18 -16.04 -16.01
CA ASP A 105 13.57 -16.06 -15.58
C ASP A 105 13.72 -15.52 -14.16
N LEU A 106 12.77 -14.66 -13.73
CA LEU A 106 12.77 -13.97 -12.46
C LEU A 106 11.34 -13.85 -11.91
N VAL A 107 11.19 -14.03 -10.60
CA VAL A 107 9.98 -13.67 -9.87
C VAL A 107 10.25 -12.40 -9.04
N VAL A 108 9.39 -11.39 -9.19
CA VAL A 108 9.32 -10.21 -8.31
C VAL A 108 8.01 -10.29 -7.54
N SER A 109 8.06 -10.32 -6.23
CA SER A 109 6.86 -10.49 -5.39
C SER A 109 6.93 -9.64 -4.13
N THR A 110 5.76 -9.28 -3.59
CA THR A 110 5.70 -8.73 -2.25
C THR A 110 5.73 -9.84 -1.21
N LEU A 111 6.21 -9.52 -0.02
CA LEU A 111 6.37 -10.47 1.10
C LEU A 111 5.03 -11.09 1.53
N GLU A 112 3.95 -10.32 1.44
CA GLU A 112 2.71 -10.56 2.17
C GLU A 112 2.03 -11.88 1.82
N GLN A 113 2.13 -12.31 0.55
CA GLN A 113 1.39 -13.51 0.11
C GLN A 113 2.25 -14.77 0.04
N GLY A 114 3.56 -14.66 -0.14
CA GLY A 114 4.49 -15.80 -0.16
C GLY A 114 4.42 -16.75 -1.36
N ALA A 115 3.36 -16.70 -2.19
CA ALA A 115 3.23 -17.62 -3.34
C ALA A 115 4.25 -17.34 -4.44
N GLY A 116 4.78 -16.11 -4.53
CA GLY A 116 5.88 -15.79 -5.46
C GLY A 116 7.16 -16.56 -5.12
N GLU A 117 7.49 -16.70 -3.82
CA GLU A 117 8.60 -17.53 -3.35
C GLU A 117 8.37 -19.01 -3.68
N LEU A 118 7.15 -19.53 -3.47
CA LEU A 118 6.81 -20.91 -3.82
C LEU A 118 7.07 -21.21 -5.30
N VAL A 119 6.63 -20.31 -6.18
CA VAL A 119 6.85 -20.43 -7.63
C VAL A 119 8.34 -20.41 -7.97
N ALA A 120 9.08 -19.44 -7.43
CA ALA A 120 10.52 -19.31 -7.67
C ALA A 120 11.29 -20.54 -7.21
N THR A 121 10.95 -21.08 -6.03
CA THR A 121 11.56 -22.31 -5.50
C THR A 121 11.24 -23.51 -6.38
N ARG A 122 9.98 -23.67 -6.79
CA ARG A 122 9.55 -24.80 -7.64
C ARG A 122 10.24 -24.80 -9.01
N LEU A 123 10.48 -23.61 -9.57
CA LEU A 123 11.13 -23.46 -10.89
C LEU A 123 12.67 -23.35 -10.79
N GLY A 124 13.23 -23.24 -9.60
CA GLY A 124 14.68 -23.07 -9.42
C GLY A 124 15.25 -21.73 -9.89
N ILE A 125 14.42 -20.68 -9.99
CA ILE A 125 14.80 -19.36 -10.51
C ILE A 125 14.97 -18.32 -9.38
N PRO A 126 15.64 -17.18 -9.63
CA PRO A 126 15.75 -16.10 -8.65
C PRO A 126 14.40 -15.53 -8.22
N TYR A 127 14.34 -15.13 -6.95
CA TYR A 127 13.22 -14.42 -6.34
C TYR A 127 13.71 -13.10 -5.76
N VAL A 128 13.00 -12.03 -6.06
CA VAL A 128 13.24 -10.69 -5.53
C VAL A 128 11.99 -10.23 -4.77
N GLU A 129 12.18 -9.76 -3.56
CA GLU A 129 11.13 -9.15 -2.75
C GLU A 129 11.05 -7.66 -3.05
N GLN A 130 9.89 -7.17 -3.48
CA GLN A 130 9.61 -5.73 -3.54
C GLN A 130 8.84 -5.33 -2.28
N SER A 131 9.49 -4.58 -1.39
CA SER A 131 8.82 -4.03 -0.21
C SER A 131 7.83 -2.95 -0.61
N VAL A 132 6.66 -2.99 0.03
CA VAL A 132 5.60 -1.97 -0.10
C VAL A 132 5.28 -1.36 1.27
N ARG A 133 6.15 -1.59 2.26
CA ARG A 133 5.98 -1.17 3.65
C ARG A 133 6.78 0.10 3.95
N LEU A 134 6.29 0.90 4.89
CA LEU A 134 6.95 2.10 5.37
C LEU A 134 7.73 1.85 6.68
N ALA A 135 7.15 1.10 7.61
CA ALA A 135 7.72 0.97 8.95
C ALA A 135 8.84 -0.07 9.06
N TRP A 136 8.94 -1.01 8.11
CA TRP A 136 9.93 -2.09 8.13
C TRP A 136 10.10 -2.74 6.75
N ALA A 137 11.28 -3.25 6.47
CA ALA A 137 11.60 -4.03 5.27
C ALA A 137 12.88 -4.86 5.49
N GLY A 138 13.21 -5.72 4.54
CA GLY A 138 14.47 -6.46 4.49
C GLY A 138 14.76 -7.28 5.75
N PRO A 139 15.90 -7.07 6.42
CA PRO A 139 16.30 -7.80 7.61
C PRO A 139 15.74 -7.24 8.92
N ASP A 140 14.87 -6.21 8.89
CA ASP A 140 14.23 -5.70 10.10
C ASP A 140 13.48 -6.82 10.80
N GLU A 141 13.55 -6.88 12.14
CA GLU A 141 12.96 -7.96 12.95
C GLU A 141 11.49 -8.24 12.62
N GLN A 142 10.73 -7.18 12.39
CA GLN A 142 9.31 -7.29 12.02
C GLN A 142 9.12 -7.96 10.65
N ALA A 143 9.96 -7.63 9.66
CA ALA A 143 9.91 -8.25 8.34
C ALA A 143 10.30 -9.73 8.41
N VAL A 144 11.35 -10.06 9.16
CA VAL A 144 11.80 -11.44 9.38
C VAL A 144 10.72 -12.26 10.09
N THR A 145 10.12 -11.69 11.13
CA THR A 145 9.01 -12.35 11.85
C THR A 145 7.81 -12.58 10.95
N TYR A 146 7.46 -11.59 10.15
CA TYR A 146 6.34 -11.69 9.20
C TYR A 146 6.61 -12.75 8.12
N ARG A 147 7.80 -12.75 7.52
CA ARG A 147 8.21 -13.75 6.52
C ARG A 147 8.14 -15.17 7.08
N ARG A 148 8.61 -15.36 8.31
CA ARG A 148 8.51 -16.65 9.02
C ARG A 148 7.05 -17.09 9.20
N ALA A 149 6.18 -16.18 9.65
CA ALA A 149 4.75 -16.48 9.83
C ALA A 149 4.05 -16.86 8.52
N VAL A 150 4.38 -16.19 7.40
CA VAL A 150 3.89 -16.55 6.06
C VAL A 150 4.42 -17.91 5.62
N ALA A 151 5.71 -18.17 5.83
CA ALA A 151 6.34 -19.46 5.52
C ALA A 151 5.69 -20.61 6.28
N GLU A 152 5.47 -20.45 7.59
CA GLU A 152 4.79 -21.43 8.45
C GLU A 152 3.34 -21.67 7.98
N TYR A 153 2.62 -20.61 7.63
CA TYR A 153 1.26 -20.73 7.11
C TYR A 153 1.21 -21.58 5.84
N LEU A 154 2.19 -21.41 4.94
CA LEU A 154 2.22 -22.06 3.63
C LEU A 154 2.84 -23.47 3.64
N LEU A 155 3.27 -23.99 4.79
CA LEU A 155 3.82 -25.35 4.87
C LEU A 155 2.92 -26.42 4.23
N PRO A 156 1.59 -26.50 4.52
CA PRO A 156 0.72 -27.49 3.88
C PRO A 156 0.63 -27.31 2.36
N THR A 157 0.65 -26.06 1.87
CA THR A 157 0.66 -25.78 0.43
C THR A 157 1.96 -26.23 -0.23
N ARG A 158 3.11 -26.02 0.41
CA ARG A 158 4.41 -26.52 -0.06
C ARG A 158 4.42 -28.03 -0.16
N GLU A 159 3.96 -28.74 0.87
CA GLU A 159 3.87 -30.20 0.90
C GLU A 159 2.98 -30.71 -0.24
N ARG A 160 1.80 -30.14 -0.40
CA ARG A 160 0.84 -30.48 -1.47
C ARG A 160 1.41 -30.28 -2.86
N LEU A 161 2.20 -29.23 -3.07
CA LEU A 161 2.86 -28.90 -4.34
C LEU A 161 4.16 -29.65 -4.57
N GLY A 162 4.58 -30.53 -3.63
CA GLY A 162 5.83 -31.28 -3.72
C GLY A 162 7.09 -30.40 -3.70
N ILE A 163 7.04 -29.24 -3.02
CA ILE A 163 8.17 -28.35 -2.86
C ILE A 163 8.92 -28.75 -1.58
N GLY A 164 9.91 -29.64 -1.73
CA GLY A 164 10.71 -30.14 -0.61
C GLY A 164 11.82 -29.22 -0.12
N GLU A 165 12.19 -28.23 -0.94
CA GLU A 165 13.24 -27.24 -0.59
C GLU A 165 12.79 -26.34 0.56
N PRO A 166 13.71 -25.88 1.44
CA PRO A 166 13.38 -24.92 2.47
C PRO A 166 12.90 -23.59 1.86
N TRP A 167 12.27 -22.76 2.70
CA TRP A 167 11.92 -21.38 2.30
C TRP A 167 13.17 -20.65 1.80
N ARG A 168 13.06 -20.07 0.60
CA ARG A 168 14.17 -19.38 -0.04
C ARG A 168 14.19 -17.91 0.38
N GLU A 169 15.37 -17.46 0.82
CA GLU A 169 15.59 -16.03 1.01
C GLU A 169 15.61 -15.33 -0.35
N PRO A 170 15.11 -14.07 -0.45
CA PRO A 170 15.16 -13.32 -1.68
C PRO A 170 16.61 -13.03 -2.10
N ALA A 171 16.90 -13.11 -3.39
CA ALA A 171 18.19 -12.70 -3.95
C ALA A 171 18.46 -11.19 -3.71
N ALA A 172 17.39 -10.40 -3.65
CA ALA A 172 17.43 -9.00 -3.25
C ALA A 172 16.07 -8.56 -2.69
N VAL A 173 16.11 -7.56 -1.81
CA VAL A 173 14.93 -6.82 -1.33
C VAL A 173 14.99 -5.41 -1.88
N LEU A 174 13.98 -5.02 -2.64
CA LEU A 174 13.83 -3.64 -3.13
C LEU A 174 13.12 -2.83 -2.05
N ASP A 175 13.83 -1.90 -1.42
CA ASP A 175 13.31 -1.09 -0.31
C ASP A 175 12.90 0.30 -0.82
N ILE A 176 11.64 0.66 -0.65
CA ILE A 176 11.09 1.96 -1.04
C ILE A 176 11.36 3.06 -0.02
N ARG A 177 11.91 2.74 1.15
CA ARG A 177 12.19 3.70 2.21
C ARG A 177 13.48 4.45 1.90
N PRO A 178 13.51 5.79 1.99
CA PRO A 178 14.76 6.54 1.97
C PRO A 178 15.57 6.30 3.25
N ALA A 179 16.84 6.67 3.24
CA ALA A 179 17.75 6.46 4.36
C ALA A 179 17.24 7.07 5.68
N GLY A 180 16.63 8.26 5.61
CA GLY A 180 16.02 8.93 6.78
C GLY A 180 14.81 8.19 7.37
N LEU A 181 14.29 7.16 6.71
CA LEU A 181 13.23 6.27 7.18
C LEU A 181 13.69 4.81 7.34
N GLY A 182 14.99 4.58 7.40
CA GLY A 182 15.59 3.28 7.67
C GLY A 182 15.92 2.43 6.44
N GLY A 183 15.78 2.97 5.23
CA GLY A 183 16.25 2.32 4.01
C GLY A 183 17.78 2.21 3.96
N ARG A 184 18.27 1.12 3.38
CA ARG A 184 19.70 0.83 3.28
C ARG A 184 20.06 0.41 1.86
N ASP A 185 21.33 0.58 1.49
CA ASP A 185 21.91 -0.02 0.29
C ASP A 185 23.02 -0.98 0.73
N THR A 186 22.75 -2.26 0.59
CA THR A 186 23.68 -3.35 0.93
C THR A 186 23.81 -4.29 -0.26
N GLY A 187 24.52 -5.41 -0.08
CA GLY A 187 24.60 -6.45 -1.12
C GLY A 187 23.24 -7.04 -1.49
N THR A 188 22.31 -7.10 -0.56
CA THR A 188 20.98 -7.73 -0.72
C THR A 188 19.80 -6.78 -0.51
N GLU A 189 19.98 -5.61 0.09
CA GLU A 189 18.96 -4.57 0.18
C GLU A 189 19.29 -3.49 -0.85
N TRP A 190 18.37 -3.23 -1.75
CA TRP A 190 18.54 -2.27 -2.85
C TRP A 190 17.50 -1.17 -2.75
N PRO A 191 17.91 0.10 -2.63
CA PRO A 191 16.96 1.20 -2.63
C PRO A 191 16.22 1.27 -3.96
N LEU A 192 14.91 1.47 -3.88
CA LEU A 192 14.01 1.67 -5.01
C LEU A 192 13.19 2.94 -4.78
N ARG A 193 13.38 3.94 -5.61
CA ARG A 193 12.60 5.18 -5.55
C ARG A 193 11.12 4.90 -5.66
N TYR A 194 10.35 5.30 -4.64
CA TYR A 194 8.89 5.25 -4.70
C TYR A 194 8.37 6.23 -5.75
N VAL A 195 7.59 5.72 -6.69
CA VAL A 195 6.88 6.51 -7.69
C VAL A 195 5.39 6.41 -7.42
N PRO A 196 4.69 7.52 -7.12
CA PRO A 196 3.26 7.49 -6.87
C PRO A 196 2.47 6.95 -8.06
N TYR A 197 1.72 5.89 -7.83
CA TYR A 197 0.73 5.36 -8.78
C TYR A 197 -0.53 4.94 -8.01
N ASN A 198 -1.65 5.55 -8.37
CA ASN A 198 -2.96 5.34 -7.73
C ASN A 198 -4.05 5.17 -8.80
N GLU A 199 -3.74 4.38 -9.84
CA GLU A 199 -4.55 4.23 -11.06
C GLU A 199 -4.70 5.53 -11.87
N GLY A 200 -5.33 5.44 -13.05
CA GLY A 200 -5.60 6.56 -13.92
C GLY A 200 -7.06 7.02 -13.81
N ARG A 201 -7.29 8.30 -14.03
CA ARG A 201 -8.63 8.90 -14.15
C ARG A 201 -8.57 10.13 -15.05
N VAL A 202 -9.66 10.44 -15.73
CA VAL A 202 -9.85 11.76 -16.33
C VAL A 202 -9.98 12.77 -15.19
N LEU A 203 -9.04 13.70 -15.11
CA LEU A 203 -9.01 14.70 -14.04
C LEU A 203 -9.97 15.85 -14.38
N PRO A 204 -10.73 16.35 -13.40
CA PRO A 204 -11.45 17.61 -13.57
C PRO A 204 -10.46 18.79 -13.58
N ASP A 205 -10.75 19.81 -14.39
CA ASP A 205 -9.85 20.96 -14.65
C ASP A 205 -9.37 21.67 -13.38
N TRP A 206 -10.22 21.75 -12.35
CA TRP A 206 -9.86 22.42 -11.09
C TRP A 206 -8.66 21.77 -10.37
N VAL A 207 -8.35 20.48 -10.64
CA VAL A 207 -7.16 19.81 -10.04
C VAL A 207 -5.88 20.47 -10.52
N LEU A 208 -5.87 20.97 -11.76
CA LEU A 208 -4.71 21.61 -12.37
C LEU A 208 -4.61 23.11 -12.02
N ALA A 209 -5.69 23.68 -11.47
CA ALA A 209 -5.72 25.08 -11.09
C ALA A 209 -5.12 25.29 -9.70
N ALA A 210 -4.38 26.40 -9.52
CA ALA A 210 -3.93 26.81 -8.20
C ALA A 210 -5.15 27.11 -7.31
N PRO A 211 -5.18 26.54 -6.08
CA PRO A 211 -6.30 26.79 -5.17
C PRO A 211 -6.30 28.23 -4.66
N GLY A 212 -7.47 28.83 -4.52
CA GLY A 212 -7.64 30.19 -3.99
C GLY A 212 -7.41 30.30 -2.47
N ARG A 213 -7.34 29.18 -1.76
CA ARG A 213 -7.07 29.03 -0.32
C ARG A 213 -6.34 27.71 -0.09
N PRO A 214 -5.67 27.49 1.07
CA PRO A 214 -5.00 26.22 1.33
C PRO A 214 -5.94 25.04 1.10
N ARG A 215 -5.50 24.06 0.31
CA ARG A 215 -6.26 22.84 0.02
C ARG A 215 -5.77 21.71 0.91
N VAL A 216 -6.68 20.95 1.47
CA VAL A 216 -6.41 19.79 2.33
C VAL A 216 -7.10 18.58 1.72
N CYS A 217 -6.34 17.53 1.46
CA CYS A 217 -6.89 16.24 1.04
C CYS A 217 -7.28 15.43 2.29
N VAL A 218 -8.44 14.79 2.27
CA VAL A 218 -8.87 13.82 3.27
C VAL A 218 -9.10 12.47 2.58
N THR A 219 -8.43 11.40 3.05
CA THR A 219 -8.61 10.05 2.52
C THR A 219 -8.36 9.00 3.59
N MET A 220 -9.25 8.02 3.72
CA MET A 220 -9.12 6.96 4.71
C MET A 220 -8.73 5.61 4.10
N GLY A 221 -8.22 5.63 2.85
CA GLY A 221 -7.82 4.43 2.13
C GLY A 221 -9.00 3.57 1.70
N SER A 222 -8.73 2.31 1.35
CA SER A 222 -9.72 1.38 0.80
C SER A 222 -10.23 0.33 1.79
N VAL A 223 -9.64 0.22 2.99
CA VAL A 223 -9.94 -0.88 3.92
C VAL A 223 -11.28 -0.69 4.62
N LEU A 224 -11.58 0.53 5.08
CA LEU A 224 -12.81 0.82 5.79
C LEU A 224 -14.05 0.90 4.87
N GLY A 225 -13.82 1.16 3.58
CA GLY A 225 -14.86 1.06 2.55
C GLY A 225 -15.47 -0.32 2.41
N ASN A 226 -14.73 -1.35 2.81
CA ASN A 226 -15.17 -2.74 2.76
C ASN A 226 -16.02 -3.17 3.97
N LEU A 227 -16.31 -2.26 4.91
CA LEU A 227 -17.28 -2.55 5.97
C LEU A 227 -18.67 -2.81 5.36
N PRO A 228 -19.44 -3.79 5.88
CA PRO A 228 -20.76 -4.09 5.35
C PRO A 228 -21.65 -2.86 5.34
N ALA A 229 -22.29 -2.60 4.20
CA ALA A 229 -23.25 -1.51 4.07
C ALA A 229 -24.37 -1.62 5.14
N GLY A 230 -24.71 -0.49 5.78
CA GLY A 230 -25.73 -0.47 6.82
C GLY A 230 -25.32 -1.04 8.18
N SER A 231 -24.09 -1.56 8.36
CA SER A 231 -23.62 -1.99 9.67
C SER A 231 -23.47 -0.79 10.64
N GLU A 232 -23.67 -1.00 11.93
CA GLU A 232 -23.49 0.02 12.96
C GLU A 232 -22.06 0.61 12.92
N LEU A 233 -21.07 -0.23 12.69
CA LEU A 233 -19.66 0.21 12.58
C LEU A 233 -19.47 1.14 11.38
N LYS A 234 -20.09 0.85 10.23
CA LYS A 234 -20.04 1.72 9.04
C LYS A 234 -20.71 3.06 9.32
N GLN A 235 -21.88 3.04 9.97
CA GLN A 235 -22.62 4.26 10.32
C GLN A 235 -21.81 5.14 11.29
N LEU A 236 -21.22 4.53 12.32
CA LEU A 236 -20.36 5.25 13.28
C LEU A 236 -19.14 5.86 12.57
N TYR A 237 -18.49 5.09 11.69
CA TYR A 237 -17.37 5.57 10.91
C TYR A 237 -17.74 6.79 10.04
N VAL A 238 -18.84 6.71 9.30
CA VAL A 238 -19.33 7.82 8.46
C VAL A 238 -19.66 9.05 9.29
N ALA A 239 -20.27 8.88 10.47
CA ALA A 239 -20.58 9.98 11.38
C ALA A 239 -19.29 10.70 11.86
N VAL A 240 -18.25 9.96 12.28
CA VAL A 240 -16.96 10.52 12.69
C VAL A 240 -16.29 11.26 11.54
N VAL A 241 -16.28 10.65 10.33
CA VAL A 241 -15.73 11.32 9.14
C VAL A 241 -16.48 12.62 8.86
N ARG A 242 -17.80 12.62 8.94
CA ARG A 242 -18.61 13.84 8.74
C ARG A 242 -18.25 14.93 9.73
N GLU A 243 -18.15 14.61 11.02
CA GLU A 243 -17.77 15.59 12.06
C GLU A 243 -16.39 16.18 11.77
N ILE A 244 -15.40 15.35 11.39
CA ILE A 244 -14.08 15.81 11.00
C ILE A 244 -14.17 16.78 9.83
N LEU A 245 -14.89 16.43 8.75
CA LEU A 245 -15.00 17.29 7.57
C LEU A 245 -15.65 18.65 7.87
N VAL A 246 -16.67 18.69 8.72
CA VAL A 246 -17.33 19.92 9.16
C VAL A 246 -16.36 20.80 9.94
N GLU A 247 -15.61 20.25 10.89
CA GLU A 247 -14.62 20.99 11.68
C GLU A 247 -13.47 21.51 10.81
N LEU A 248 -12.97 20.71 9.87
CA LEU A 248 -11.90 21.14 8.96
C LEU A 248 -12.34 22.28 8.04
N ALA A 249 -13.58 22.25 7.56
CA ALA A 249 -14.15 23.35 6.75
C ALA A 249 -14.10 24.70 7.49
N GLY A 250 -14.21 24.69 8.82
CA GLY A 250 -14.12 25.88 9.69
C GLY A 250 -12.73 26.52 9.77
N LEU A 251 -11.68 25.88 9.24
CA LEU A 251 -10.32 26.43 9.21
C LEU A 251 -10.04 27.36 8.02
N GLY A 252 -11.04 27.69 7.19
CA GLY A 252 -10.83 28.51 6.01
C GLY A 252 -10.06 27.84 4.87
N VAL A 253 -9.99 26.51 4.88
CA VAL A 253 -9.36 25.68 3.85
C VAL A 253 -10.39 25.14 2.83
N GLU A 254 -9.93 24.74 1.65
CA GLU A 254 -10.68 23.86 0.75
C GLU A 254 -10.41 22.40 1.14
N VAL A 255 -11.44 21.67 1.52
CA VAL A 255 -11.34 20.24 1.87
C VAL A 255 -11.73 19.41 0.66
N VAL A 256 -10.81 18.56 0.17
CA VAL A 256 -11.06 17.62 -0.92
C VAL A 256 -11.06 16.20 -0.37
N VAL A 257 -12.21 15.53 -0.46
CA VAL A 257 -12.40 14.18 0.06
C VAL A 257 -12.19 13.16 -1.06
N ALA A 258 -11.06 12.46 -1.02
CA ALA A 258 -10.70 11.41 -1.96
C ALA A 258 -11.02 10.03 -1.35
N MET A 259 -12.31 9.68 -1.34
CA MET A 259 -12.86 8.42 -0.80
C MET A 259 -13.93 7.91 -1.74
N GLY A 260 -14.13 6.58 -1.79
CA GLY A 260 -15.17 5.97 -2.63
C GLY A 260 -16.58 6.46 -2.25
N GLU A 261 -17.49 6.49 -3.21
CA GLU A 261 -18.89 6.88 -2.93
C GLU A 261 -19.52 5.96 -1.90
N SER A 262 -19.25 4.65 -1.99
CA SER A 262 -19.72 3.66 -1.01
C SER A 262 -19.17 3.90 0.40
N ASP A 263 -18.00 4.55 0.53
CA ASP A 263 -17.39 4.83 1.82
C ASP A 263 -18.08 5.98 2.56
N LEU A 264 -18.76 6.82 1.80
CA LEU A 264 -19.46 8.02 2.26
C LEU A 264 -20.99 7.88 2.22
N GLU A 265 -21.49 6.69 1.93
CA GLU A 265 -22.94 6.44 1.93
C GLU A 265 -23.56 6.83 3.26
N GLY A 266 -24.57 7.72 3.21
CA GLY A 266 -25.25 8.24 4.39
C GLY A 266 -24.56 9.44 5.07
N ILE A 267 -23.49 10.01 4.49
CA ILE A 267 -22.76 11.15 5.09
C ILE A 267 -23.62 12.43 5.19
N GLY A 268 -24.67 12.57 4.40
CA GLY A 268 -25.57 13.73 4.37
C GLY A 268 -24.95 14.97 3.75
N GLU A 269 -25.57 16.13 4.01
CA GLU A 269 -25.07 17.41 3.48
C GLU A 269 -23.76 17.82 4.16
N LEU A 270 -22.81 18.32 3.34
CA LEU A 270 -21.51 18.81 3.75
C LEU A 270 -21.39 20.32 3.48
N PRO A 271 -20.55 21.05 4.23
CA PRO A 271 -20.26 22.46 3.95
C PRO A 271 -19.77 22.69 2.51
N GLU A 272 -20.06 23.87 1.92
CA GLU A 272 -19.60 24.26 0.57
C GLU A 272 -18.08 24.17 0.40
N ALA A 273 -17.33 24.33 1.48
CA ALA A 273 -15.88 24.19 1.49
C ALA A 273 -15.39 22.76 1.30
N VAL A 274 -16.26 21.76 1.36
CA VAL A 274 -15.95 20.32 1.25
C VAL A 274 -16.38 19.82 -0.12
N ARG A 275 -15.42 19.29 -0.86
CA ARG A 275 -15.62 18.70 -2.20
C ARG A 275 -15.35 17.21 -2.15
N VAL A 276 -16.35 16.39 -2.38
CA VAL A 276 -16.21 14.94 -2.54
C VAL A 276 -15.88 14.62 -3.99
N VAL A 277 -14.81 13.84 -4.21
CA VAL A 277 -14.31 13.56 -5.57
C VAL A 277 -14.24 12.08 -5.92
N GLY A 278 -14.63 11.19 -5.00
CA GLY A 278 -14.50 9.76 -5.21
C GLY A 278 -13.05 9.30 -5.22
N TRP A 279 -12.78 8.17 -5.88
CA TRP A 279 -11.41 7.71 -6.11
C TRP A 279 -10.66 8.72 -6.98
N MET A 280 -9.57 9.25 -6.48
CA MET A 280 -8.75 10.26 -7.16
C MET A 280 -7.28 9.86 -7.13
N PRO A 281 -6.55 9.92 -8.25
CA PRO A 281 -5.12 9.73 -8.26
C PRO A 281 -4.42 10.73 -7.34
N LEU A 282 -3.94 10.28 -6.19
CA LEU A 282 -3.29 11.13 -5.19
C LEU A 282 -2.04 11.80 -5.75
N GLY A 283 -1.35 11.14 -6.69
CA GLY A 283 -0.21 11.72 -7.40
C GLY A 283 -0.53 13.00 -8.17
N ALA A 284 -1.78 13.18 -8.62
CA ALA A 284 -2.25 14.38 -9.28
C ALA A 284 -2.85 15.42 -8.31
N LEU A 285 -3.53 14.97 -7.26
CA LEU A 285 -4.20 15.84 -6.30
C LEU A 285 -3.24 16.48 -5.28
N LEU A 286 -2.39 15.66 -4.65
CA LEU A 286 -1.56 16.11 -3.53
C LEU A 286 -0.57 17.22 -3.87
N PRO A 287 -0.01 17.35 -5.09
CA PRO A 287 0.82 18.51 -5.44
C PRO A 287 0.12 19.86 -5.28
N THR A 288 -1.22 19.87 -5.24
CA THR A 288 -2.03 21.09 -5.07
C THR A 288 -2.48 21.29 -3.62
N CYS A 289 -2.12 20.35 -2.72
CA CYS A 289 -2.55 20.36 -1.32
C CYS A 289 -1.45 20.89 -0.40
N SER A 290 -1.87 21.63 0.65
CA SER A 290 -1.00 22.10 1.72
C SER A 290 -0.78 21.04 2.81
N ALA A 291 -1.71 20.10 2.94
CA ALA A 291 -1.63 18.95 3.85
C ALA A 291 -2.55 17.81 3.41
N VAL A 292 -2.35 16.63 3.97
CA VAL A 292 -3.24 15.49 3.82
C VAL A 292 -3.60 14.89 5.18
N VAL A 293 -4.87 14.56 5.38
CA VAL A 293 -5.39 13.84 6.55
C VAL A 293 -5.72 12.41 6.12
N HIS A 294 -5.11 11.41 6.76
CA HIS A 294 -5.32 10.02 6.36
C HIS A 294 -5.02 9.00 7.48
N HIS A 295 -5.33 7.74 7.22
CA HIS A 295 -5.23 6.61 8.16
C HIS A 295 -3.80 6.04 8.37
N ALA A 296 -2.75 6.65 7.86
CA ALA A 296 -1.36 6.17 7.91
C ALA A 296 -1.08 4.85 7.14
N GLY A 297 -1.87 4.49 6.12
CA GLY A 297 -1.54 3.39 5.21
C GLY A 297 -0.27 3.69 4.40
N ALA A 298 0.59 2.67 4.21
CA ALA A 298 1.91 2.85 3.58
C ALA A 298 1.85 3.55 2.20
N GLY A 299 0.90 3.17 1.32
CA GLY A 299 0.77 3.76 -0.01
C GLY A 299 0.44 5.26 0.01
N THR A 300 -0.52 5.70 0.85
CA THR A 300 -0.86 7.12 0.99
C THR A 300 0.29 7.88 1.64
N SER A 301 0.90 7.31 2.68
CA SER A 301 2.06 7.90 3.36
C SER A 301 3.23 8.14 2.40
N MET A 302 3.63 7.11 1.65
CA MET A 302 4.74 7.20 0.69
C MET A 302 4.43 8.14 -0.47
N THR A 303 3.17 8.18 -0.94
CA THR A 303 2.74 9.15 -1.96
C THR A 303 2.90 10.58 -1.43
N SER A 304 2.47 10.84 -0.19
CA SER A 304 2.61 12.16 0.44
C SER A 304 4.07 12.56 0.63
N LEU A 305 4.91 11.63 1.08
CA LEU A 305 6.36 11.83 1.23
C LEU A 305 7.05 12.12 -0.11
N ALA A 306 6.76 11.32 -1.14
CA ALA A 306 7.33 11.50 -2.48
C ALA A 306 6.96 12.85 -3.11
N LEU A 307 5.84 13.45 -2.69
CA LEU A 307 5.36 14.75 -3.15
C LEU A 307 5.69 15.90 -2.18
N GLY A 308 6.26 15.61 -1.02
CA GLY A 308 6.65 16.63 -0.03
C GLY A 308 5.45 17.27 0.67
N VAL A 309 4.35 16.54 0.85
CA VAL A 309 3.11 17.02 1.49
C VAL A 309 3.09 16.59 2.95
N PRO A 310 3.00 17.53 3.91
CA PRO A 310 2.88 17.20 5.33
C PRO A 310 1.55 16.54 5.66
N GLN A 311 1.51 15.74 6.73
CA GLN A 311 0.45 14.79 7.01
C GLN A 311 -0.17 14.99 8.40
N VAL A 312 -1.47 14.71 8.53
CA VAL A 312 -2.12 14.39 9.79
C VAL A 312 -2.55 12.93 9.71
N VAL A 313 -2.11 12.10 10.65
CA VAL A 313 -2.33 10.66 10.58
C VAL A 313 -3.22 10.15 11.71
N LEU A 314 -4.23 9.35 11.32
CA LEU A 314 -5.29 8.78 12.16
C LEU A 314 -5.21 7.24 12.09
N PRO A 315 -4.17 6.61 12.67
CA PRO A 315 -3.97 5.17 12.55
C PRO A 315 -5.06 4.41 13.32
N GLN A 316 -5.52 3.29 12.76
CA GLN A 316 -6.57 2.47 13.37
C GLN A 316 -6.15 1.00 13.52
N THR A 317 -5.68 0.37 12.45
CA THR A 317 -5.44 -1.08 12.40
C THR A 317 -4.16 -1.43 11.62
N ALA A 318 -3.81 -2.70 11.63
CA ALA A 318 -2.72 -3.31 10.85
C ALA A 318 -1.35 -2.63 11.07
N ASP A 319 -0.68 -2.22 10.01
CA ASP A 319 0.63 -1.53 10.03
C ASP A 319 0.52 -0.02 10.31
N GLN A 320 -0.68 0.54 10.29
CA GLN A 320 -0.91 1.98 10.44
C GLN A 320 -0.31 2.59 11.70
N PRO A 321 -0.43 1.96 12.92
CA PRO A 321 0.21 2.52 14.11
C PRO A 321 1.74 2.56 14.04
N ALA A 322 2.36 1.60 13.36
CA ALA A 322 3.80 1.58 13.16
C ALA A 322 4.22 2.67 12.16
N ASN A 323 3.53 2.78 11.04
CA ASN A 323 3.75 3.82 10.04
C ASN A 323 3.60 5.22 10.65
N ALA A 324 2.53 5.45 11.42
CA ALA A 324 2.25 6.74 12.05
C ALA A 324 3.38 7.18 13.02
N ARG A 325 3.93 6.23 13.80
CA ARG A 325 5.08 6.52 14.68
C ARG A 325 6.33 6.91 13.88
N VAL A 326 6.62 6.22 12.78
CA VAL A 326 7.76 6.55 11.91
C VAL A 326 7.60 7.94 11.30
N LEU A 327 6.40 8.26 10.80
CA LEU A 327 6.09 9.57 10.20
C LEU A 327 6.22 10.70 11.23
N ALA A 328 5.67 10.51 12.42
CA ALA A 328 5.74 11.51 13.51
C ALA A 328 7.18 11.70 14.00
N ALA A 329 7.95 10.62 14.16
CA ALA A 329 9.36 10.68 14.57
C ALA A 329 10.23 11.43 13.55
N ARG A 330 9.91 11.30 12.23
CA ARG A 330 10.60 12.05 11.17
C ARG A 330 10.15 13.51 11.08
N GLY A 331 9.12 13.92 11.81
CA GLY A 331 8.59 15.28 11.81
C GLY A 331 7.74 15.64 10.58
N VAL A 332 7.32 14.66 9.79
CA VAL A 332 6.52 14.87 8.57
C VAL A 332 5.02 14.80 8.83
N ALA A 333 4.62 14.34 10.03
CA ALA A 333 3.22 14.15 10.37
C ALA A 333 2.90 14.53 11.82
N ALA A 334 1.70 15.07 12.02
CA ALA A 334 1.04 15.12 13.33
C ALA A 334 0.23 13.82 13.50
N LEU A 335 0.48 13.12 14.62
CA LEU A 335 -0.18 11.86 14.96
C LEU A 335 -1.33 12.11 15.93
N VAL A 336 -2.53 11.73 15.57
CA VAL A 336 -3.68 11.62 16.49
C VAL A 336 -3.82 10.15 16.89
N PRO A 337 -3.56 9.80 18.16
CA PRO A 337 -3.68 8.42 18.64
C PRO A 337 -5.11 7.87 18.48
N PRO A 338 -5.29 6.54 18.31
CA PRO A 338 -6.61 5.94 18.07
C PRO A 338 -7.66 6.26 19.14
N ASP A 339 -7.26 6.32 20.40
CA ASP A 339 -8.10 6.63 21.57
C ASP A 339 -8.44 8.12 21.71
N ARG A 340 -7.83 8.99 20.90
CA ARG A 340 -8.05 10.44 20.87
C ARG A 340 -8.66 10.94 19.57
N ILE A 341 -9.00 10.07 18.63
CA ILE A 341 -9.58 10.49 17.35
C ILE A 341 -10.93 11.16 17.61
N SER A 342 -10.96 12.47 17.40
CA SER A 342 -12.15 13.33 17.44
C SER A 342 -11.99 14.46 16.44
N ALA A 343 -13.10 15.07 16.02
CA ALA A 343 -13.07 16.18 15.07
C ALA A 343 -12.22 17.35 15.57
N ALA A 344 -12.28 17.65 16.88
CA ALA A 344 -11.50 18.72 17.52
C ALA A 344 -9.99 18.44 17.48
N GLU A 345 -9.56 17.22 17.84
CA GLU A 345 -8.15 16.81 17.80
C GLU A 345 -7.60 16.85 16.37
N VAL A 346 -8.37 16.37 15.39
CA VAL A 346 -7.95 16.42 13.98
C VAL A 346 -7.81 17.85 13.50
N ARG A 347 -8.75 18.74 13.86
CA ARG A 347 -8.70 20.17 13.55
C ARG A 347 -7.47 20.84 14.14
N GLU A 348 -7.20 20.62 15.44
CA GLU A 348 -6.04 21.18 16.12
C GLU A 348 -4.72 20.73 15.46
N ASN A 349 -4.57 19.44 15.21
CA ASN A 349 -3.38 18.90 14.57
C ASN A 349 -3.22 19.38 13.12
N LEU A 350 -4.33 19.56 12.37
CA LEU A 350 -4.27 20.13 11.02
C LEU A 350 -3.85 21.61 11.06
N ALA A 351 -4.39 22.41 11.99
CA ALA A 351 -3.98 23.80 12.16
C ALA A 351 -2.47 23.89 12.43
N ARG A 352 -1.93 23.05 13.33
CA ARG A 352 -0.48 22.97 13.59
C ARG A 352 0.32 22.61 12.34
N VAL A 353 -0.12 21.61 11.56
CA VAL A 353 0.57 21.19 10.33
C VAL A 353 0.59 22.31 9.28
N LEU A 354 -0.47 23.12 9.20
CA LEU A 354 -0.55 24.26 8.30
C LEU A 354 0.30 25.44 8.73
N ASP A 355 0.36 25.71 10.04
CA ASP A 355 0.97 26.92 10.63
C ASP A 355 2.46 26.74 10.97
N GLU A 356 2.88 25.51 11.37
CA GLU A 356 4.26 25.22 11.76
C GLU A 356 5.13 24.87 10.53
N PRO A 357 6.08 25.73 10.09
CA PRO A 357 6.88 25.47 8.89
C PRO A 357 7.72 24.19 8.95
N ALA A 358 8.01 23.70 10.16
CA ALA A 358 8.84 22.52 10.39
C ALA A 358 8.28 21.26 9.68
N PHE A 359 6.96 21.06 9.68
CA PHE A 359 6.34 19.93 9.00
C PHE A 359 6.59 19.95 7.48
N ARG A 360 6.46 21.13 6.87
CA ARG A 360 6.70 21.30 5.43
C ARG A 360 8.18 21.13 5.08
N THR A 361 9.07 21.67 5.90
CA THR A 361 10.51 21.52 5.72
C THR A 361 10.89 20.04 5.79
N ALA A 362 10.46 19.31 6.81
CA ALA A 362 10.73 17.88 6.95
C ALA A 362 10.15 17.06 5.79
N ALA A 363 8.92 17.37 5.35
CA ALA A 363 8.31 16.68 4.20
C ALA A 363 9.10 16.93 2.90
N HIS A 364 9.60 18.14 2.68
CA HIS A 364 10.45 18.46 1.53
C HIS A 364 11.82 17.75 1.59
N GLU A 365 12.44 17.66 2.77
CA GLU A 365 13.69 16.91 2.94
C GLU A 365 13.51 15.44 2.54
N VAL A 366 12.47 14.78 3.05
CA VAL A 366 12.19 13.37 2.72
C VAL A 366 11.86 13.21 1.22
N ARG A 367 11.15 14.16 0.61
CA ARG A 367 10.95 14.16 -0.84
C ARG A 367 12.27 14.16 -1.61
N GLU A 368 13.23 14.99 -1.22
CA GLU A 368 14.53 15.04 -1.90
C GLU A 368 15.34 13.75 -1.63
N GLU A 369 15.26 13.16 -0.44
CA GLU A 369 15.84 11.85 -0.16
C GLU A 369 15.26 10.79 -1.13
N ILE A 370 13.92 10.73 -1.28
CA ILE A 370 13.24 9.79 -2.21
C ILE A 370 13.66 10.06 -3.66
N ARG A 371 13.77 11.32 -4.07
CA ARG A 371 14.21 11.69 -5.44
C ARG A 371 15.61 11.25 -5.75
N ALA A 372 16.49 11.23 -4.76
CA ALA A 372 17.89 10.80 -4.90
C ALA A 372 18.03 9.27 -4.98
N MET A 373 16.99 8.49 -4.64
CA MET A 373 17.03 7.04 -4.75
C MET A 373 17.03 6.58 -6.22
N PRO A 374 17.63 5.42 -6.53
CA PRO A 374 17.58 4.83 -7.86
C PRO A 374 16.15 4.69 -8.36
N SER A 375 15.88 5.17 -9.56
CA SER A 375 14.57 5.03 -10.21
C SER A 375 14.25 3.57 -10.53
N PRO A 376 12.97 3.21 -10.74
CA PRO A 376 12.63 1.89 -11.24
C PRO A 376 13.40 1.49 -12.50
N ALA A 377 13.69 2.43 -13.41
CA ALA A 377 14.47 2.16 -14.61
C ALA A 377 15.94 1.80 -14.31
N GLU A 378 16.56 2.48 -13.36
CA GLU A 378 17.96 2.23 -12.96
C GLU A 378 18.13 0.89 -12.22
N VAL A 379 17.05 0.38 -11.57
CA VAL A 379 17.07 -0.91 -10.87
C VAL A 379 16.96 -2.08 -11.86
N VAL A 380 16.41 -1.89 -13.06
CA VAL A 380 16.19 -2.97 -14.05
C VAL A 380 17.49 -3.69 -14.40
N ASP A 381 18.61 -2.96 -14.58
CA ASP A 381 19.89 -3.59 -14.92
C ASP A 381 20.43 -4.47 -13.79
N ARG A 382 20.24 -4.05 -12.53
CA ARG A 382 20.59 -4.88 -11.36
C ARG A 382 19.74 -6.16 -11.33
N LEU A 383 18.44 -6.07 -11.63
CA LEU A 383 17.56 -7.24 -11.72
C LEU A 383 18.00 -8.19 -12.85
N ALA A 384 18.36 -7.64 -14.00
CA ALA A 384 18.84 -8.45 -15.14
C ALA A 384 20.12 -9.22 -14.81
N SER A 385 20.99 -8.66 -13.97
CA SER A 385 22.22 -9.34 -13.55
C SER A 385 22.01 -10.57 -12.66
N LEU A 386 20.84 -10.75 -12.09
CA LEU A 386 20.48 -11.95 -11.30
C LEU A 386 20.20 -13.19 -12.14
N VAL A 387 19.93 -13.01 -13.45
CA VAL A 387 19.53 -14.06 -14.38
C VAL A 387 20.52 -14.23 -15.56
N ALA A 388 21.62 -13.48 -15.54
CA ALA A 388 22.67 -13.48 -16.56
C ALA A 388 23.60 -14.70 -16.43
#